data_26ebce89e538a5f9ce3295765d8621ff
#
_entry.id   26ebce89e538a5f9ce3295765d8621ff
#
_cell.length_a   1.000
_cell.length_b   1.000
_cell.length_c   1.000
_cell.angle_alpha   90.00
_cell.angle_beta   90.00
_cell.angle_gamma   90.00
#
_symmetry.space_group_name_H-M   'P 1'
#
loop_
_entity.id
_entity.type
_entity.pdbx_description
1 polymer ?
#
loop_
_entity_poly.entity_id
_entity_poly.type
_entity_poly.pdbx_seq_one_letter_code
_entity_poly.pdbx_strand_id
1 'polypeptide(L)'
;IACYGGGLNLLSHAPDGSTNFIHSGNRLKNYPISTSLKIRHIAEAPNGVLLIGTTNGLLTFSNKFDQPEEIKFYHSNRIPNVDSSLSSNDVMQIFTDSRKNTYVITFTGGISQVISKNLLTEDIQFKSYTIKDGLASDLVQKQLWVISENTISKFNPQQGTFENYGSNYFQRELNLTEAVPTLTSQKKIVLGTNQGILEIDTEQMKKSSYVPPIVFTGLKIQGSQLHVALDDIKELELNPSERNVTFQFAAIDYVNPDAIEYAYRLQGLEEEWNEAGNNRSATYINLPAGEYQLQIRSSNSDGVWTDNIRILPIHVLPTFWETYWAWLFYIVMFVLFTTIIVYILFYIYRLRHQVDLEQHLSNIKLRFFTDISHELRTPLTLISSPV
;
A
#
# COMPACT_ATOMS: atom_id res chain seq x y z
N ILE A 1 -27.28 35.41 -0.13
CA ILE A 1 -26.37 35.51 1.03
C ILE A 1 -26.40 34.19 1.77
N ALA A 2 -25.22 33.58 1.95
CA ALA A 2 -25.03 32.35 2.69
C ALA A 2 -24.43 32.66 4.07
N CYS A 3 -24.98 32.11 5.14
CA CYS A 3 -24.55 32.38 6.49
C CYS A 3 -24.13 31.05 7.18
N TYR A 4 -22.97 31.06 7.84
CA TYR A 4 -22.58 29.95 8.70
C TYR A 4 -23.33 30.03 10.04
N GLY A 5 -24.33 29.17 10.21
CA GLY A 5 -25.24 29.18 11.36
C GLY A 5 -26.54 29.97 11.16
N GLY A 6 -26.74 30.60 9.99
CA GLY A 6 -27.97 31.35 9.63
C GLY A 6 -28.69 30.82 8.38
N GLY A 7 -28.14 29.83 7.71
CA GLY A 7 -28.72 29.29 6.48
C GLY A 7 -28.68 30.27 5.29
N LEU A 8 -29.60 30.05 4.33
CA LEU A 8 -29.71 30.86 3.11
C LEU A 8 -30.66 32.04 3.29
N ASN A 9 -30.21 33.22 2.87
CA ASN A 9 -31.00 34.43 2.80
C ASN A 9 -30.94 35.02 1.38
N LEU A 10 -32.08 35.30 0.80
CA LEU A 10 -32.20 36.01 -0.49
C LEU A 10 -32.38 37.51 -0.20
N LEU A 11 -31.59 38.34 -0.84
CA LEU A 11 -31.72 39.80 -0.78
C LEU A 11 -32.64 40.24 -1.91
N SER A 12 -33.72 40.94 -1.59
CA SER A 12 -34.67 41.51 -2.56
C SER A 12 -34.78 43.01 -2.34
N HIS A 13 -34.80 43.77 -3.44
CA HIS A 13 -35.06 45.20 -3.42
C HIS A 13 -36.52 45.45 -3.83
N ALA A 14 -37.26 46.11 -2.98
CA ALA A 14 -38.62 46.53 -3.30
C ALA A 14 -38.57 47.77 -4.20
N PRO A 15 -39.69 48.06 -4.96
CA PRO A 15 -39.79 49.21 -5.84
C PRO A 15 -39.56 50.57 -5.14
N ASP A 16 -39.79 50.63 -3.84
CA ASP A 16 -39.56 51.82 -3.01
C ASP A 16 -38.11 52.01 -2.56
N GLY A 17 -37.22 51.12 -3.00
CA GLY A 17 -35.79 51.14 -2.62
C GLY A 17 -35.48 50.46 -1.28
N SER A 18 -36.50 49.94 -0.59
CA SER A 18 -36.29 49.17 0.63
C SER A 18 -35.66 47.81 0.36
N THR A 19 -34.85 47.32 1.29
CA THR A 19 -34.19 46.03 1.16
C THR A 19 -34.90 45.02 2.07
N ASN A 20 -35.32 43.91 1.48
CA ASN A 20 -35.99 42.83 2.17
C ASN A 20 -35.14 41.55 2.18
N PHE A 21 -35.07 40.84 3.29
CA PHE A 21 -34.48 39.53 3.39
C PHE A 21 -35.55 38.45 3.35
N ILE A 22 -35.40 37.52 2.44
CA ILE A 22 -36.24 36.34 2.30
C ILE A 22 -35.46 35.13 2.81
N HIS A 23 -36.00 34.47 3.82
CA HIS A 23 -35.35 33.35 4.51
C HIS A 23 -36.39 32.30 4.92
N SER A 24 -35.92 31.20 5.53
CA SER A 24 -36.78 30.07 5.97
C SER A 24 -37.91 30.46 6.92
N GLY A 25 -37.76 31.52 7.69
CA GLY A 25 -38.80 32.03 8.58
C GLY A 25 -39.91 32.84 7.93
N ASN A 26 -39.77 33.23 6.64
CA ASN A 26 -40.79 34.01 5.94
C ASN A 26 -41.17 33.32 4.59
N ARG A 27 -40.63 33.73 3.46
CA ARG A 27 -41.02 33.28 2.12
C ARG A 27 -40.25 32.09 1.55
N LEU A 28 -39.10 31.71 2.15
CA LEU A 28 -38.28 30.57 1.71
C LEU A 28 -38.56 29.32 2.58
N LYS A 29 -39.80 28.95 2.74
CA LYS A 29 -40.27 27.91 3.67
C LYS A 29 -39.77 26.51 3.34
N ASN A 30 -39.46 26.22 2.08
CA ASN A 30 -38.95 24.91 1.64
C ASN A 30 -37.44 24.71 1.92
N TYR A 31 -36.74 25.74 2.42
CA TYR A 31 -35.32 25.61 2.75
C TYR A 31 -35.13 24.65 3.94
N PRO A 32 -34.30 23.59 3.80
CA PRO A 32 -34.12 22.57 4.83
C PRO A 32 -33.18 23.06 5.96
N ILE A 33 -33.65 24.04 6.76
CA ILE A 33 -32.83 24.71 7.77
C ILE A 33 -32.30 23.76 8.84
N SER A 34 -33.04 22.71 9.17
CA SER A 34 -32.62 21.72 10.19
C SER A 34 -31.36 20.97 9.84
N THR A 35 -31.12 20.74 8.55
CA THR A 35 -29.97 19.99 8.04
C THR A 35 -28.90 20.86 7.40
N SER A 36 -29.26 22.08 6.98
CA SER A 36 -28.39 22.93 6.14
C SER A 36 -28.21 24.34 6.71
N LEU A 37 -28.16 24.44 8.05
CA LEU A 37 -27.96 25.70 8.77
C LEU A 37 -26.57 26.29 8.55
N LYS A 38 -25.54 25.44 8.45
CA LYS A 38 -24.14 25.86 8.33
C LYS A 38 -23.70 25.78 6.87
N ILE A 39 -23.75 26.92 6.17
CA ILE A 39 -23.30 27.04 4.81
C ILE A 39 -21.83 27.47 4.81
N ARG A 40 -21.01 26.77 3.99
CA ARG A 40 -19.60 27.12 3.79
C ARG A 40 -19.37 27.84 2.47
N HIS A 41 -20.05 27.39 1.40
CA HIS A 41 -19.84 27.94 0.07
C HIS A 41 -21.13 27.96 -0.75
N ILE A 42 -21.25 28.93 -1.66
CA ILE A 42 -22.31 29.02 -2.67
C ILE A 42 -21.67 29.25 -4.03
N ALA A 43 -22.13 28.53 -5.03
CA ALA A 43 -21.68 28.66 -6.42
C ALA A 43 -22.86 28.51 -7.39
N GLU A 44 -22.69 29.05 -8.58
CA GLU A 44 -23.62 28.87 -9.71
C GLU A 44 -22.99 27.92 -10.72
N ALA A 45 -23.73 26.88 -11.12
CA ALA A 45 -23.33 25.98 -12.19
C ALA A 45 -23.60 26.61 -13.57
N PRO A 46 -22.93 26.12 -14.63
CA PRO A 46 -23.05 26.68 -15.98
C PRO A 46 -24.48 26.70 -16.57
N ASN A 47 -25.40 25.92 -16.00
CA ASN A 47 -26.81 25.84 -16.38
C ASN A 47 -27.73 26.75 -15.52
N GLY A 48 -27.14 27.62 -14.68
CA GLY A 48 -27.86 28.55 -13.81
C GLY A 48 -28.44 27.91 -12.54
N VAL A 49 -28.13 26.65 -12.27
CA VAL A 49 -28.49 25.98 -11.01
C VAL A 49 -27.54 26.46 -9.92
N LEU A 50 -28.08 26.79 -8.76
CA LEU A 50 -27.32 27.18 -7.59
C LEU A 50 -26.97 25.96 -6.74
N LEU A 51 -25.73 25.94 -6.27
CA LEU A 51 -25.18 24.89 -5.43
C LEU A 51 -24.74 25.52 -4.09
N ILE A 52 -25.10 24.88 -3.01
CA ILE A 52 -24.73 25.28 -1.66
C ILE A 52 -23.97 24.14 -0.98
N GLY A 53 -22.72 24.40 -0.63
CA GLY A 53 -21.93 23.50 0.22
C GLY A 53 -22.23 23.74 1.70
N THR A 54 -22.64 22.70 2.38
CA THR A 54 -22.94 22.73 3.81
C THR A 54 -22.05 21.75 4.59
N THR A 55 -22.10 21.82 5.90
CA THR A 55 -21.48 20.78 6.77
C THR A 55 -22.23 19.45 6.75
N ASN A 56 -23.34 19.36 6.03
CA ASN A 56 -24.18 18.16 5.93
C ASN A 56 -24.58 17.81 4.49
N GLY A 57 -23.71 18.06 3.53
CA GLY A 57 -23.91 17.70 2.12
C GLY A 57 -24.04 18.91 1.20
N LEU A 58 -24.39 18.59 -0.04
CA LEU A 58 -24.60 19.54 -1.14
C LEU A 58 -26.09 19.76 -1.35
N LEU A 59 -26.51 21.03 -1.35
CA LEU A 59 -27.85 21.42 -1.80
C LEU A 59 -27.79 22.01 -3.20
N THR A 60 -28.79 21.71 -4.01
CA THR A 60 -28.99 22.33 -5.33
C THR A 60 -30.39 22.86 -5.46
N PHE A 61 -30.55 23.97 -6.15
CA PHE A 61 -31.87 24.58 -6.41
C PHE A 61 -31.82 25.52 -7.61
N SER A 62 -33.01 25.85 -8.17
CA SER A 62 -33.14 26.76 -9.30
C SER A 62 -33.08 28.23 -8.87
N ASN A 63 -32.59 29.10 -9.74
CA ASN A 63 -32.51 30.56 -9.52
C ASN A 63 -33.86 31.31 -9.72
N LYS A 64 -34.98 30.65 -9.50
CA LYS A 64 -36.34 31.24 -9.65
C LYS A 64 -36.68 32.13 -8.45
N PHE A 65 -35.95 33.26 -8.27
CA PHE A 65 -36.08 34.13 -7.11
C PHE A 65 -37.37 34.96 -7.08
N ASP A 66 -38.07 35.06 -8.20
CA ASP A 66 -39.39 35.78 -8.29
C ASP A 66 -40.47 35.06 -7.49
N GLN A 67 -40.32 33.73 -7.36
CA GLN A 67 -41.27 32.87 -6.66
C GLN A 67 -40.52 32.02 -5.61
N PRO A 68 -39.99 32.60 -4.54
CA PRO A 68 -39.15 31.91 -3.58
C PRO A 68 -39.89 30.78 -2.84
N GLU A 69 -41.22 30.85 -2.74
CA GLU A 69 -42.02 29.80 -2.11
C GLU A 69 -42.08 28.51 -2.95
N GLU A 70 -41.83 28.58 -4.28
CA GLU A 70 -41.81 27.43 -5.17
C GLU A 70 -40.47 26.80 -5.35
N ILE A 71 -39.38 27.39 -4.81
CA ILE A 71 -38.06 26.86 -4.90
C ILE A 71 -38.01 25.51 -4.18
N LYS A 72 -37.64 24.48 -4.94
CA LYS A 72 -37.32 23.13 -4.40
C LYS A 72 -35.84 22.99 -4.18
N PHE A 73 -35.49 22.43 -3.04
CA PHE A 73 -34.10 22.12 -2.67
C PHE A 73 -33.89 20.62 -2.77
N TYR A 74 -32.86 20.23 -3.47
CA TYR A 74 -32.43 18.83 -3.63
C TYR A 74 -31.15 18.62 -2.83
N HIS A 75 -31.07 17.53 -2.08
CA HIS A 75 -29.99 17.29 -1.12
C HIS A 75 -29.22 16.03 -1.49
N SER A 76 -27.91 16.17 -1.75
CA SER A 76 -27.01 15.08 -2.05
C SER A 76 -26.03 14.88 -0.91
N ASN A 77 -25.97 13.64 -0.42
CA ASN A 77 -25.14 13.23 0.72
C ASN A 77 -24.19 12.09 0.33
N ARG A 78 -23.23 11.84 1.19
CA ARG A 78 -22.47 10.60 1.14
C ARG A 78 -23.37 9.43 1.48
N ILE A 79 -23.41 8.43 0.61
CA ILE A 79 -24.08 7.15 0.84
C ILE A 79 -23.00 6.08 1.06
N PRO A 80 -22.97 5.39 2.21
CA PRO A 80 -22.00 4.35 2.47
C PRO A 80 -22.02 3.26 1.39
N ASN A 81 -20.85 2.84 0.90
CA ASN A 81 -20.66 1.82 -0.14
C ASN A 81 -21.25 2.16 -1.53
N VAL A 82 -21.50 3.43 -1.80
CA VAL A 82 -21.89 3.93 -3.12
C VAL A 82 -20.83 4.89 -3.63
N ASP A 83 -19.94 4.41 -4.49
CA ASP A 83 -18.77 5.16 -4.99
C ASP A 83 -19.19 6.39 -5.84
N SER A 84 -20.37 6.38 -6.42
CA SER A 84 -20.93 7.50 -7.18
C SER A 84 -21.65 8.54 -6.32
N SER A 85 -21.67 8.39 -5.00
CA SER A 85 -22.19 9.40 -4.07
C SER A 85 -21.15 10.44 -3.71
N LEU A 86 -21.53 11.50 -3.00
CA LEU A 86 -20.61 12.50 -2.49
C LEU A 86 -19.58 11.85 -1.56
N SER A 87 -18.29 12.23 -1.69
CA SER A 87 -17.19 11.59 -0.93
C SER A 87 -17.25 11.86 0.57
N SER A 88 -17.73 13.03 1.00
CA SER A 88 -17.99 13.39 2.40
C SER A 88 -19.08 14.46 2.48
N ASN A 89 -19.79 14.51 3.62
CA ASN A 89 -20.88 15.46 3.80
C ASN A 89 -20.43 16.89 4.14
N ASP A 90 -19.21 17.08 4.63
CA ASP A 90 -18.72 18.42 4.94
C ASP A 90 -18.11 19.08 3.69
N VAL A 91 -18.94 19.82 2.96
CA VAL A 91 -18.58 20.50 1.71
C VAL A 91 -17.92 21.83 1.99
N MET A 92 -16.62 21.94 1.66
CA MET A 92 -15.82 23.14 1.91
C MET A 92 -15.96 24.17 0.79
N GLN A 93 -15.92 23.72 -0.48
CA GLN A 93 -15.95 24.58 -1.64
C GLN A 93 -16.56 23.89 -2.85
N ILE A 94 -17.13 24.70 -3.75
CA ILE A 94 -17.66 24.29 -5.04
C ILE A 94 -17.06 25.21 -6.08
N PHE A 95 -16.58 24.68 -7.20
CA PHE A 95 -16.07 25.47 -8.31
C PHE A 95 -16.38 24.83 -9.65
N THR A 96 -16.39 25.63 -10.69
CA THR A 96 -16.56 25.18 -12.07
C THR A 96 -15.35 25.57 -12.87
N ASP A 97 -14.77 24.61 -13.59
CA ASP A 97 -13.59 24.83 -14.44
C ASP A 97 -13.98 25.54 -15.77
N SER A 98 -12.97 25.94 -16.54
CA SER A 98 -13.13 26.59 -17.85
C SER A 98 -13.86 25.71 -18.90
N ARG A 99 -13.94 24.39 -18.66
CA ARG A 99 -14.64 23.41 -19.49
C ARG A 99 -16.06 23.15 -19.01
N LYS A 100 -16.52 23.91 -18.02
CA LYS A 100 -17.85 23.78 -17.39
C LYS A 100 -18.05 22.50 -16.56
N ASN A 101 -16.99 21.84 -16.12
CA ASN A 101 -17.09 20.77 -15.14
C ASN A 101 -17.20 21.38 -13.74
N THR A 102 -18.13 20.88 -12.95
CA THR A 102 -18.33 21.31 -11.56
C THR A 102 -17.66 20.32 -10.61
N TYR A 103 -16.93 20.84 -9.65
CA TYR A 103 -16.23 20.08 -8.62
C TYR A 103 -16.67 20.53 -7.24
N VAL A 104 -16.82 19.58 -6.36
CA VAL A 104 -17.18 19.74 -4.94
C VAL A 104 -15.99 19.27 -4.10
N ILE A 105 -15.42 20.17 -3.33
CA ILE A 105 -14.35 19.87 -2.40
C ILE A 105 -14.96 19.57 -1.03
N THR A 106 -14.55 18.46 -0.44
CA THR A 106 -15.03 18.03 0.87
C THR A 106 -13.89 17.96 1.88
N PHE A 107 -14.19 18.20 3.16
CA PHE A 107 -13.18 18.31 4.22
C PHE A 107 -12.34 17.04 4.41
N THR A 108 -12.98 15.86 4.32
CA THR A 108 -12.32 14.56 4.58
C THR A 108 -12.47 13.55 3.45
N GLY A 109 -12.95 13.96 2.29
CA GLY A 109 -13.26 13.05 1.19
C GLY A 109 -12.58 13.44 -0.15
N GLY A 110 -11.64 14.37 -0.13
CA GLY A 110 -10.96 14.83 -1.33
C GLY A 110 -11.85 15.67 -2.25
N ILE A 111 -11.82 15.39 -3.56
CA ILE A 111 -12.53 16.14 -4.59
C ILE A 111 -13.57 15.24 -5.25
N SER A 112 -14.81 15.72 -5.37
CA SER A 112 -15.88 15.03 -6.09
C SER A 112 -16.27 15.84 -7.34
N GLN A 113 -16.03 15.29 -8.52
CA GLN A 113 -16.48 15.84 -9.78
C GLN A 113 -17.96 15.49 -9.99
N VAL A 114 -18.78 16.45 -10.31
CA VAL A 114 -20.19 16.23 -10.66
C VAL A 114 -20.28 15.65 -12.07
N ILE A 115 -20.91 14.48 -12.21
CA ILE A 115 -21.06 13.77 -13.49
C ILE A 115 -22.45 13.99 -14.07
N SER A 116 -23.47 14.13 -13.20
CA SER A 116 -24.85 14.34 -13.63
C SER A 116 -25.02 15.64 -14.39
N LYS A 117 -25.77 15.60 -15.51
CA LYS A 117 -26.16 16.79 -16.28
C LYS A 117 -27.33 17.54 -15.63
N ASN A 118 -28.26 16.79 -15.03
CA ASN A 118 -29.35 17.36 -14.23
C ASN A 118 -28.90 17.50 -12.78
N LEU A 119 -28.88 18.71 -12.27
CA LEU A 119 -28.53 19.05 -10.89
C LEU A 119 -29.73 19.30 -9.98
N LEU A 120 -30.95 19.30 -10.54
CA LEU A 120 -32.19 19.45 -9.78
C LEU A 120 -32.81 18.08 -9.50
N THR A 121 -32.04 17.24 -8.83
CA THR A 121 -32.38 15.87 -8.40
C THR A 121 -31.62 15.51 -7.13
N GLU A 122 -32.13 14.54 -6.38
CA GLU A 122 -31.45 13.98 -5.21
C GLU A 122 -30.38 12.95 -5.63
N ASP A 123 -30.46 12.41 -6.85
CA ASP A 123 -29.57 11.35 -7.38
C ASP A 123 -28.42 11.94 -8.22
N ILE A 124 -27.74 12.96 -7.70
CA ILE A 124 -26.55 13.50 -8.37
C ILE A 124 -25.40 12.47 -8.25
N GLN A 125 -24.83 12.14 -9.41
CA GLN A 125 -23.68 11.23 -9.50
C GLN A 125 -22.38 12.01 -9.47
N PHE A 126 -21.43 11.48 -8.71
CA PHE A 126 -20.10 12.06 -8.53
C PHE A 126 -19.02 11.07 -8.93
N LYS A 127 -17.88 11.57 -9.38
CA LYS A 127 -16.61 10.84 -9.45
C LYS A 127 -15.64 11.45 -8.45
N SER A 128 -15.29 10.70 -7.45
CA SER A 128 -14.41 11.16 -6.37
C SER A 128 -12.95 10.87 -6.66
N TYR A 129 -12.07 11.79 -6.26
CA TYR A 129 -10.62 11.69 -6.31
C TYR A 129 -10.08 11.87 -4.89
N THR A 130 -9.31 10.87 -4.44
CA THR A 130 -8.83 10.72 -3.07
C THR A 130 -7.32 10.45 -3.04
N ILE A 131 -6.77 10.17 -1.88
CA ILE A 131 -5.37 9.70 -1.75
C ILE A 131 -5.08 8.45 -2.59
N LYS A 132 -6.08 7.61 -2.85
CA LYS A 132 -5.93 6.42 -3.72
C LYS A 132 -5.65 6.79 -5.17
N ASP A 133 -6.07 7.98 -5.58
CA ASP A 133 -5.88 8.52 -6.92
C ASP A 133 -4.62 9.41 -7.00
N GLY A 134 -3.80 9.44 -5.95
CA GLY A 134 -2.56 10.22 -5.87
C GLY A 134 -2.70 11.63 -5.29
N LEU A 135 -3.87 11.97 -4.71
CA LEU A 135 -4.02 13.19 -3.92
C LEU A 135 -3.15 13.08 -2.65
N ALA A 136 -2.40 14.14 -2.30
CA ALA A 136 -1.51 14.12 -1.15
C ALA A 136 -2.25 13.97 0.20
N SER A 137 -3.49 14.44 0.27
CA SER A 137 -4.34 14.36 1.46
C SER A 137 -5.80 14.51 1.06
N ASP A 138 -6.70 13.78 1.71
CA ASP A 138 -8.15 13.95 1.55
C ASP A 138 -8.67 15.21 2.27
N LEU A 139 -7.85 15.86 3.08
CA LEU A 139 -8.10 17.17 3.69
C LEU A 139 -7.83 18.26 2.65
N VAL A 140 -8.85 18.65 1.91
CA VAL A 140 -8.73 19.58 0.76
C VAL A 140 -9.44 20.88 1.02
N GLN A 141 -8.81 21.99 0.62
CA GLN A 141 -9.38 23.31 0.84
C GLN A 141 -9.78 24.09 -0.42
N LYS A 142 -9.08 24.00 -1.59
CA LYS A 142 -9.46 24.76 -2.83
C LYS A 142 -8.82 24.36 -4.16
N GLN A 143 -9.63 24.51 -5.26
CA GLN A 143 -9.34 24.67 -6.72
C GLN A 143 -8.55 23.55 -7.46
N LEU A 144 -8.25 23.76 -8.78
CA LEU A 144 -7.34 22.93 -9.60
C LEU A 144 -5.94 22.81 -8.98
N TRP A 145 -5.58 23.74 -8.12
CA TRP A 145 -4.53 23.64 -7.13
C TRP A 145 -5.17 23.29 -5.79
N VAL A 146 -5.04 22.05 -5.41
CA VAL A 146 -5.56 21.51 -4.17
C VAL A 146 -4.59 21.83 -3.05
N ILE A 147 -5.05 22.56 -2.05
CA ILE A 147 -4.22 23.02 -0.94
C ILE A 147 -4.63 22.22 0.28
N SER A 148 -3.67 21.48 0.81
CA SER A 148 -3.77 20.80 2.10
C SER A 148 -2.89 21.50 3.12
N GLU A 149 -2.90 21.05 4.36
CA GLU A 149 -2.17 21.68 5.47
C GLU A 149 -0.66 21.85 5.20
N ASN A 150 -0.04 20.87 4.52
CA ASN A 150 1.41 20.83 4.29
C ASN A 150 1.82 20.56 2.82
N THR A 151 0.86 20.53 1.91
CA THR A 151 1.12 20.18 0.51
C THR A 151 0.21 20.96 -0.42
N ILE A 152 0.76 21.33 -1.56
CA ILE A 152 0.04 21.93 -2.68
C ILE A 152 0.03 20.92 -3.81
N SER A 153 -1.14 20.47 -4.24
CA SER A 153 -1.32 19.50 -5.30
C SER A 153 -1.92 20.14 -6.53
N LYS A 154 -1.28 19.96 -7.68
CA LYS A 154 -1.81 20.38 -8.97
C LYS A 154 -2.61 19.23 -9.56
N PHE A 155 -3.92 19.42 -9.74
CA PHE A 155 -4.80 18.44 -10.32
C PHE A 155 -4.89 18.58 -11.83
N ASN A 156 -4.71 17.46 -12.54
CA ASN A 156 -4.96 17.37 -13.98
C ASN A 156 -6.32 16.68 -14.22
N PRO A 157 -7.38 17.43 -14.52
CA PRO A 157 -8.72 16.85 -14.69
C PRO A 157 -8.88 15.98 -15.94
N GLN A 158 -7.98 16.04 -16.91
CA GLN A 158 -8.03 15.20 -18.12
C GLN A 158 -7.55 13.78 -17.83
N GLN A 159 -6.50 13.66 -17.05
CA GLN A 159 -5.87 12.38 -16.68
C GLN A 159 -6.37 11.86 -15.34
N GLY A 160 -6.97 12.72 -14.50
CA GLY A 160 -7.35 12.40 -13.14
C GLY A 160 -6.15 12.23 -12.21
N THR A 161 -5.00 12.85 -12.54
CA THR A 161 -3.74 12.71 -11.82
C THR A 161 -3.38 13.96 -11.03
N PHE A 162 -2.54 13.80 -10.01
CA PHE A 162 -2.04 14.87 -9.16
C PHE A 162 -0.51 14.97 -9.23
N GLU A 163 -0.02 16.22 -9.25
CA GLU A 163 1.38 16.53 -9.00
C GLU A 163 1.47 17.21 -7.63
N ASN A 164 2.11 16.55 -6.66
CA ASN A 164 2.18 17.01 -5.29
C ASN A 164 3.49 17.77 -5.03
N TYR A 165 3.38 18.94 -4.40
CA TYR A 165 4.47 19.83 -4.04
C TYR A 165 4.43 20.05 -2.52
N GLY A 166 5.25 19.32 -1.79
CA GLY A 166 5.35 19.38 -0.33
C GLY A 166 6.60 20.11 0.16
N SER A 167 6.95 19.90 1.42
CA SER A 167 8.12 20.46 2.08
C SER A 167 9.43 20.15 1.35
N ASN A 168 9.54 18.99 0.71
CA ASN A 168 10.70 18.59 -0.08
C ASN A 168 10.94 19.54 -1.26
N TYR A 169 9.88 19.89 -2.01
CA TYR A 169 9.97 20.82 -3.13
C TYR A 169 10.30 22.25 -2.68
N PHE A 170 9.67 22.74 -1.61
CA PHE A 170 9.89 24.09 -1.11
C PHE A 170 11.11 24.23 -0.20
N GLN A 171 11.79 23.13 0.12
CA GLN A 171 12.95 23.07 1.03
C GLN A 171 12.67 23.70 2.40
N ARG A 172 11.42 23.65 2.85
CA ARG A 172 10.93 24.15 4.14
C ARG A 172 9.62 23.48 4.51
N GLU A 173 9.29 23.45 5.79
CA GLU A 173 7.98 23.04 6.22
C GLU A 173 6.90 24.01 5.74
N LEU A 174 5.90 23.46 5.09
CA LEU A 174 4.69 24.15 4.71
C LEU A 174 3.65 23.96 5.81
N ASN A 175 3.27 25.03 6.46
CA ASN A 175 2.15 25.07 7.40
C ASN A 175 1.14 26.08 6.86
N LEU A 176 0.32 25.61 5.91
CA LEU A 176 -0.67 26.42 5.24
C LEU A 176 -1.89 26.65 6.13
N THR A 177 -2.46 27.85 6.08
CA THR A 177 -3.65 28.20 6.87
C THR A 177 -4.92 27.99 6.06
N GLU A 178 -6.08 28.04 6.73
CA GLU A 178 -7.38 27.99 6.08
C GLU A 178 -7.74 29.28 5.31
N ALA A 179 -6.80 30.23 5.24
CA ALA A 179 -7.00 31.46 4.50
C ALA A 179 -7.26 31.17 3.01
N VAL A 180 -8.20 31.92 2.44
CA VAL A 180 -8.59 31.75 1.04
C VAL A 180 -7.42 32.10 0.11
N PRO A 181 -6.86 31.14 -0.66
CA PRO A 181 -5.87 31.44 -1.66
C PRO A 181 -6.40 32.45 -2.68
N THR A 182 -5.58 33.40 -3.03
CA THR A 182 -5.96 34.45 -3.98
C THR A 182 -5.05 34.39 -5.21
N LEU A 183 -5.63 34.43 -6.39
CA LEU A 183 -4.90 34.52 -7.64
C LEU A 183 -4.66 36.01 -7.93
N THR A 184 -3.38 36.41 -8.09
CA THR A 184 -3.01 37.79 -8.47
C THR A 184 -3.23 37.99 -9.98
N SER A 185 -3.25 39.27 -10.39
CA SER A 185 -3.27 39.67 -11.81
C SER A 185 -2.10 39.12 -12.61
N GLN A 186 -1.00 38.78 -11.94
CA GLN A 186 0.20 38.15 -12.52
C GLN A 186 0.14 36.63 -12.58
N LYS A 187 -1.02 36.03 -12.36
CA LYS A 187 -1.24 34.59 -12.31
C LYS A 187 -0.46 33.85 -11.21
N LYS A 188 -0.07 34.54 -10.15
CA LYS A 188 0.55 33.94 -8.97
C LYS A 188 -0.49 33.64 -7.92
N ILE A 189 -0.35 32.51 -7.24
CA ILE A 189 -1.19 32.11 -6.10
C ILE A 189 -0.56 32.65 -4.82
N VAL A 190 -1.33 33.39 -4.05
CA VAL A 190 -0.96 33.88 -2.74
C VAL A 190 -1.67 33.02 -1.67
N LEU A 191 -0.91 32.45 -0.76
CA LEU A 191 -1.35 31.55 0.29
C LEU A 191 -0.94 32.11 1.66
N GLY A 192 -1.84 31.95 2.65
CA GLY A 192 -1.48 32.20 4.05
C GLY A 192 -0.71 31.02 4.64
N THR A 193 0.33 31.33 5.39
CA THR A 193 1.07 30.35 6.21
C THR A 193 1.11 30.83 7.66
N ASN A 194 1.47 29.96 8.60
CA ASN A 194 1.66 30.36 10.00
C ASN A 194 2.85 31.32 10.21
N GLN A 195 3.72 31.47 9.19
CA GLN A 195 4.90 32.33 9.22
C GLN A 195 4.78 33.57 8.32
N GLY A 196 3.63 33.76 7.66
CA GLY A 196 3.42 34.88 6.75
C GLY A 196 2.69 34.50 5.47
N ILE A 197 3.14 35.01 4.34
CA ILE A 197 2.53 34.83 3.03
C ILE A 197 3.50 34.07 2.11
N LEU A 198 2.95 33.04 1.43
CA LEU A 198 3.63 32.31 0.37
C LEU A 198 3.04 32.73 -0.98
N GLU A 199 3.89 33.31 -1.83
CA GLU A 199 3.55 33.62 -3.21
C GLU A 199 4.18 32.60 -4.14
N ILE A 200 3.35 32.01 -5.02
CA ILE A 200 3.75 30.93 -5.90
C ILE A 200 3.46 31.34 -7.35
N ASP A 201 4.49 31.25 -8.18
CA ASP A 201 4.33 31.34 -9.64
C ASP A 201 3.96 29.96 -10.20
N THR A 202 2.71 29.81 -10.61
CA THR A 202 2.18 28.54 -11.10
C THR A 202 2.80 28.05 -12.42
N GLU A 203 3.37 28.96 -13.21
CA GLU A 203 4.02 28.61 -14.48
C GLU A 203 5.44 28.08 -14.26
N GLN A 204 6.08 28.49 -13.16
CA GLN A 204 7.42 28.06 -12.78
C GLN A 204 7.42 26.76 -11.93
N MET A 205 6.27 26.36 -11.36
CA MET A 205 6.17 25.11 -10.62
C MET A 205 6.23 23.90 -11.57
N LYS A 206 7.44 23.37 -11.70
CA LYS A 206 7.71 22.14 -12.47
C LYS A 206 8.63 21.27 -11.65
N LYS A 207 8.32 19.99 -11.58
CA LYS A 207 9.23 19.00 -11.01
C LYS A 207 10.39 18.76 -11.99
N SER A 208 11.56 18.56 -11.42
CA SER A 208 12.76 18.22 -12.20
C SER A 208 12.58 16.89 -12.92
N SER A 209 12.99 16.85 -14.18
CA SER A 209 13.12 15.60 -14.95
C SER A 209 14.52 14.99 -14.84
N TYR A 210 15.36 15.49 -13.95
CA TYR A 210 16.70 14.98 -13.75
C TYR A 210 16.64 13.51 -13.27
N VAL A 211 17.45 12.68 -13.90
CA VAL A 211 17.60 11.26 -13.57
C VAL A 211 18.93 11.06 -12.84
N PRO A 212 18.92 10.96 -11.50
CA PRO A 212 20.15 10.87 -10.74
C PRO A 212 20.83 9.52 -10.94
N PRO A 213 22.14 9.45 -11.25
CA PRO A 213 22.85 8.18 -11.26
C PRO A 213 22.95 7.62 -9.85
N ILE A 214 22.76 6.31 -9.70
CA ILE A 214 22.91 5.60 -8.43
C ILE A 214 24.31 5.00 -8.36
N VAL A 215 25.01 5.27 -7.26
CA VAL A 215 26.34 4.77 -6.97
C VAL A 215 26.33 3.95 -5.68
N PHE A 216 27.19 2.94 -5.59
CA PHE A 216 27.43 2.22 -4.35
C PHE A 216 28.44 2.99 -3.50
N THR A 217 28.05 3.34 -2.27
CA THR A 217 28.89 4.10 -1.34
C THR A 217 29.63 3.24 -0.34
N GLY A 218 29.22 1.97 -0.19
CA GLY A 218 29.90 1.05 0.72
C GLY A 218 29.30 -0.36 0.71
N LEU A 219 30.09 -1.30 1.22
CA LEU A 219 29.73 -2.69 1.44
C LEU A 219 30.18 -3.09 2.86
N LYS A 220 29.26 -3.71 3.61
CA LYS A 220 29.62 -4.36 4.87
C LYS A 220 29.39 -5.87 4.72
N ILE A 221 30.40 -6.65 5.07
CA ILE A 221 30.33 -8.11 5.11
C ILE A 221 30.54 -8.54 6.55
N GLN A 222 29.64 -9.34 7.10
CA GLN A 222 29.65 -9.79 8.51
C GLN A 222 29.78 -8.61 9.51
N GLY A 223 29.15 -7.45 9.16
CA GLY A 223 29.21 -6.23 9.96
C GLY A 223 30.51 -5.40 9.81
N SER A 224 31.53 -5.91 9.12
CA SER A 224 32.80 -5.20 8.87
C SER A 224 32.73 -4.43 7.57
N GLN A 225 33.12 -3.14 7.57
CA GLN A 225 33.16 -2.30 6.38
C GLN A 225 34.27 -2.76 5.44
N LEU A 226 33.92 -3.05 4.19
CA LEU A 226 34.89 -3.33 3.14
C LEU A 226 35.22 -2.01 2.41
N HIS A 227 36.51 -1.67 2.32
CA HIS A 227 36.99 -0.48 1.64
C HIS A 227 37.27 -0.80 0.15
N VAL A 228 36.22 -1.14 -0.60
CA VAL A 228 36.30 -1.43 -2.02
C VAL A 228 35.39 -0.47 -2.77
N ALA A 229 35.87 0.04 -3.92
CA ALA A 229 35.07 0.83 -4.83
C ALA A 229 34.10 -0.11 -5.59
N LEU A 230 32.91 -0.33 -5.02
CA LEU A 230 31.89 -1.23 -5.58
C LEU A 230 31.39 -0.80 -6.96
N ASP A 231 31.50 0.47 -7.29
CA ASP A 231 31.07 0.96 -8.60
C ASP A 231 31.91 0.41 -9.77
N ASP A 232 33.16 -0.01 -9.49
CA ASP A 232 34.05 -0.63 -10.46
C ASP A 232 33.86 -2.17 -10.54
N ILE A 233 33.15 -2.75 -9.58
CA ILE A 233 32.90 -4.21 -9.53
C ILE A 233 31.75 -4.58 -10.45
N LYS A 234 32.02 -5.45 -11.41
CA LYS A 234 31.01 -5.98 -12.34
C LYS A 234 30.15 -7.07 -11.73
N GLU A 235 30.68 -7.82 -10.79
CA GLU A 235 30.06 -8.96 -10.10
C GLU A 235 30.67 -9.11 -8.72
N LEU A 236 29.85 -9.37 -7.71
CA LEU A 236 30.26 -9.60 -6.33
C LEU A 236 30.17 -11.09 -6.02
N GLU A 237 31.31 -11.72 -5.73
CA GLU A 237 31.38 -13.09 -5.26
C GLU A 237 31.46 -13.11 -3.74
N LEU A 238 30.58 -13.88 -3.08
CA LEU A 238 30.52 -14.04 -1.64
C LEU A 238 30.85 -15.48 -1.24
N ASN A 239 31.82 -15.63 -0.35
CA ASN A 239 32.15 -16.92 0.23
C ASN A 239 31.04 -17.45 1.14
N PRO A 240 31.01 -18.76 1.41
CA PRO A 240 29.99 -19.35 2.29
C PRO A 240 29.94 -18.77 3.70
N SER A 241 31.03 -18.18 4.18
CA SER A 241 31.10 -17.48 5.47
C SER A 241 30.65 -16.01 5.42
N GLU A 242 30.39 -15.45 4.23
CA GLU A 242 30.14 -14.03 3.99
C GLU A 242 28.67 -13.73 3.61
N ARG A 243 27.75 -14.53 4.15
CA ARG A 243 26.31 -14.48 3.77
C ARG A 243 25.51 -13.33 4.40
N ASN A 244 26.10 -12.55 5.29
CA ASN A 244 25.48 -11.36 5.88
C ASN A 244 26.09 -10.12 5.24
N VAL A 245 25.31 -9.43 4.42
CA VAL A 245 25.80 -8.31 3.63
C VAL A 245 24.88 -7.09 3.77
N THR A 246 25.50 -5.91 3.83
CA THR A 246 24.79 -4.63 3.76
C THR A 246 25.40 -3.79 2.64
N PHE A 247 24.59 -3.48 1.66
CA PHE A 247 24.95 -2.58 0.56
C PHE A 247 24.55 -1.17 0.95
N GLN A 248 25.46 -0.22 0.78
CA GLN A 248 25.20 1.20 0.94
C GLN A 248 25.23 1.87 -0.44
N PHE A 249 24.27 2.72 -0.71
CA PHE A 249 24.12 3.37 -2.01
C PHE A 249 23.62 4.80 -1.86
N ALA A 250 23.81 5.62 -2.89
CA ALA A 250 23.26 6.95 -2.97
C ALA A 250 22.96 7.33 -4.42
N ALA A 251 21.89 8.05 -4.64
CA ALA A 251 21.62 8.74 -5.90
C ALA A 251 22.28 10.12 -5.88
N ILE A 252 22.96 10.48 -6.96
CA ILE A 252 23.70 11.73 -7.03
C ILE A 252 22.76 12.84 -7.50
N ASP A 253 22.09 13.48 -6.55
CA ASP A 253 21.32 14.70 -6.74
C ASP A 253 21.59 15.61 -5.54
N TYR A 254 22.19 16.78 -5.83
CA TYR A 254 22.68 17.70 -4.78
C TYR A 254 21.65 18.74 -4.36
N VAL A 255 20.48 18.79 -5.01
CA VAL A 255 19.47 19.82 -4.73
C VAL A 255 18.83 19.59 -3.36
N ASN A 256 18.34 18.38 -3.09
CA ASN A 256 17.80 17.98 -1.80
C ASN A 256 18.04 16.47 -1.58
N PRO A 257 19.25 16.08 -1.16
CA PRO A 257 19.61 14.66 -1.06
C PRO A 257 18.78 13.87 -0.05
N ASP A 258 18.23 14.52 0.97
CA ASP A 258 17.46 13.87 2.04
C ASP A 258 16.00 13.60 1.63
N ALA A 259 15.54 14.21 0.54
CA ALA A 259 14.21 13.98 -0.02
C ALA A 259 14.16 12.83 -1.03
N ILE A 260 15.30 12.23 -1.37
CA ILE A 260 15.37 11.14 -2.34
C ILE A 260 14.87 9.87 -1.67
N GLU A 261 13.91 9.23 -2.32
CA GLU A 261 13.39 7.93 -1.92
C GLU A 261 14.03 6.82 -2.73
N TYR A 262 14.23 5.68 -2.10
CA TYR A 262 14.87 4.51 -2.69
C TYR A 262 13.95 3.30 -2.61
N ALA A 263 14.05 2.43 -3.60
CA ALA A 263 13.52 1.08 -3.53
C ALA A 263 14.57 0.11 -4.07
N TYR A 264 14.64 -1.07 -3.45
CA TYR A 264 15.55 -2.13 -3.86
C TYR A 264 14.86 -3.49 -3.87
N ARG A 265 15.41 -4.41 -4.63
CA ARG A 265 15.04 -5.84 -4.59
C ARG A 265 16.24 -6.69 -4.93
N LEU A 266 16.28 -7.89 -4.38
CA LEU A 266 17.23 -8.92 -4.75
C LEU A 266 16.56 -9.95 -5.65
N GLN A 267 16.66 -9.74 -6.96
CA GLN A 267 16.10 -10.65 -7.95
C GLN A 267 16.76 -12.04 -7.82
N GLY A 268 15.96 -13.10 -7.78
CA GLY A 268 16.37 -14.46 -7.43
C GLY A 268 15.97 -14.86 -6.01
N LEU A 269 15.68 -13.89 -5.13
CA LEU A 269 15.17 -14.10 -3.77
C LEU A 269 13.81 -13.41 -3.57
N GLU A 270 13.63 -12.21 -4.12
CA GLU A 270 12.46 -11.35 -3.95
C GLU A 270 11.81 -11.04 -5.31
N GLU A 271 10.48 -11.06 -5.35
CA GLU A 271 9.72 -10.68 -6.56
C GLU A 271 9.32 -9.20 -6.53
N GLU A 272 8.98 -8.68 -5.36
CA GLU A 272 8.51 -7.31 -5.17
C GLU A 272 9.63 -6.35 -4.79
N TRP A 273 9.37 -5.04 -4.98
CA TRP A 273 10.28 -3.99 -4.55
C TRP A 273 10.09 -3.67 -3.08
N ASN A 274 11.18 -3.62 -2.33
CA ASN A 274 11.23 -3.13 -0.96
C ASN A 274 11.37 -1.61 -1.00
N GLU A 275 10.37 -0.88 -0.55
CA GLU A 275 10.44 0.56 -0.41
C GLU A 275 11.23 0.94 0.83
N ALA A 276 12.38 1.57 0.65
CA ALA A 276 13.30 1.94 1.71
C ALA A 276 13.07 3.38 2.24
N GLY A 277 12.18 4.16 1.59
CA GLY A 277 12.06 5.58 1.85
C GLY A 277 13.40 6.28 1.59
N ASN A 278 13.86 7.10 2.52
CA ASN A 278 15.16 7.78 2.43
C ASN A 278 16.36 6.96 2.96
N ASN A 279 16.14 5.71 3.35
CA ASN A 279 17.23 4.83 3.79
C ASN A 279 18.11 4.43 2.60
N ARG A 280 19.40 4.63 2.73
CA ARG A 280 20.42 4.39 1.70
C ARG A 280 21.15 3.06 1.88
N SER A 281 20.47 2.06 2.43
CA SER A 281 21.08 0.75 2.67
C SER A 281 20.09 -0.40 2.50
N ALA A 282 20.60 -1.51 1.93
CA ALA A 282 19.90 -2.78 1.81
C ALA A 282 20.70 -3.85 2.57
N THR A 283 20.07 -4.53 3.52
CA THR A 283 20.73 -5.54 4.37
C THR A 283 20.08 -6.90 4.14
N TYR A 284 20.91 -7.89 3.86
CA TYR A 284 20.51 -9.28 3.72
C TYR A 284 21.27 -10.14 4.73
N ILE A 285 20.54 -11.01 5.42
CA ILE A 285 21.09 -11.89 6.46
C ILE A 285 20.94 -13.33 6.00
N ASN A 286 22.04 -14.08 6.07
CA ASN A 286 22.11 -15.50 5.72
C ASN A 286 21.61 -15.81 4.31
N LEU A 287 22.16 -15.10 3.29
CA LEU A 287 21.82 -15.34 1.88
C LEU A 287 22.11 -16.80 1.52
N PRO A 288 21.12 -17.52 0.95
CA PRO A 288 21.35 -18.86 0.42
C PRO A 288 22.40 -18.87 -0.69
N ALA A 289 23.04 -20.02 -0.95
CA ALA A 289 23.88 -20.18 -2.13
C ALA A 289 23.07 -20.04 -3.41
N GLY A 290 23.56 -19.26 -4.37
CA GLY A 290 22.85 -19.00 -5.63
C GLY A 290 23.33 -17.75 -6.36
N GLU A 291 22.66 -17.47 -7.46
CA GLU A 291 22.91 -16.29 -8.29
C GLU A 291 21.77 -15.28 -8.10
N TYR A 292 22.13 -14.04 -7.83
CA TYR A 292 21.21 -12.95 -7.52
C TYR A 292 21.59 -11.69 -8.30
N GLN A 293 20.62 -10.78 -8.43
CA GLN A 293 20.86 -9.43 -8.95
C GLN A 293 20.25 -8.40 -7.99
N LEU A 294 21.11 -7.65 -7.30
CA LEU A 294 20.64 -6.51 -6.51
C LEU A 294 20.27 -5.38 -7.48
N GLN A 295 19.01 -4.99 -7.47
CA GLN A 295 18.47 -3.90 -8.25
C GLN A 295 18.07 -2.76 -7.31
N ILE A 296 18.52 -1.56 -7.62
CA ILE A 296 18.23 -0.34 -6.85
C ILE A 296 17.68 0.70 -7.79
N ARG A 297 16.60 1.37 -7.41
CA ARG A 297 16.05 2.55 -8.10
C ARG A 297 15.83 3.69 -7.11
N SER A 298 15.77 4.91 -7.60
CA SER A 298 15.49 6.06 -6.74
C SER A 298 14.55 7.07 -7.39
N SER A 299 13.95 7.91 -6.56
CA SER A 299 13.39 9.18 -7.02
C SER A 299 14.52 10.21 -7.24
N ASN A 300 14.17 11.36 -7.83
CA ASN A 300 15.00 12.55 -7.75
C ASN A 300 14.65 13.38 -6.50
N SER A 301 15.34 14.50 -6.29
CA SER A 301 15.11 15.43 -5.15
C SER A 301 13.70 16.02 -5.08
N ASP A 302 12.94 16.03 -6.18
CA ASP A 302 11.54 16.50 -6.24
C ASP A 302 10.53 15.36 -5.99
N GLY A 303 11.00 14.17 -5.59
CA GLY A 303 10.17 12.99 -5.31
C GLY A 303 9.57 12.34 -6.56
N VAL A 304 10.17 12.55 -7.74
CA VAL A 304 9.76 11.89 -8.98
C VAL A 304 10.57 10.62 -9.13
N TRP A 305 9.90 9.46 -9.14
CA TRP A 305 10.55 8.18 -9.44
C TRP A 305 11.08 8.18 -10.86
N THR A 306 12.33 7.80 -11.03
CA THR A 306 13.05 7.82 -12.30
C THR A 306 13.42 6.40 -12.76
N ASP A 307 13.72 6.24 -14.05
CA ASP A 307 14.09 4.94 -14.62
C ASP A 307 15.59 4.60 -14.41
N ASN A 308 16.18 5.06 -13.30
CA ASN A 308 17.57 4.89 -12.94
C ASN A 308 17.85 3.58 -12.20
N ILE A 309 17.68 2.45 -12.84
CA ILE A 309 17.95 1.16 -12.17
C ILE A 309 19.46 0.88 -12.19
N ARG A 310 20.06 0.75 -10.99
CA ARG A 310 21.42 0.22 -10.79
C ARG A 310 21.34 -1.27 -10.48
N ILE A 311 22.11 -2.09 -11.23
CA ILE A 311 22.13 -3.54 -11.06
C ILE A 311 23.53 -3.98 -10.65
N LEU A 312 23.62 -4.84 -9.61
CA LEU A 312 24.82 -5.52 -9.19
C LEU A 312 24.56 -7.03 -9.15
N PRO A 313 25.20 -7.83 -10.02
CA PRO A 313 25.17 -9.28 -9.93
C PRO A 313 25.90 -9.76 -8.67
N ILE A 314 25.34 -10.75 -7.97
CA ILE A 314 25.87 -11.32 -6.74
C ILE A 314 25.86 -12.84 -6.86
N HIS A 315 27.02 -13.45 -6.70
CA HIS A 315 27.16 -14.90 -6.67
C HIS A 315 27.55 -15.37 -5.28
N VAL A 316 26.70 -16.16 -4.62
CA VAL A 316 26.94 -16.72 -3.29
C VAL A 316 27.38 -18.17 -3.42
N LEU A 317 28.61 -18.45 -3.07
CA LEU A 317 29.18 -19.79 -3.15
C LEU A 317 28.54 -20.77 -2.17
N PRO A 318 28.27 -22.02 -2.58
CA PRO A 318 27.74 -23.04 -1.68
C PRO A 318 28.78 -23.51 -0.68
N THR A 319 28.35 -23.89 0.53
CA THR A 319 29.19 -24.65 1.47
C THR A 319 29.44 -26.05 0.92
N PHE A 320 30.51 -26.72 1.42
CA PHE A 320 30.78 -28.11 1.03
C PHE A 320 29.54 -29.01 1.13
N TRP A 321 28.75 -28.83 2.18
CA TRP A 321 27.55 -29.65 2.45
C TRP A 321 26.37 -29.35 1.51
N GLU A 322 26.37 -28.24 0.81
CA GLU A 322 25.35 -27.82 -0.17
C GLU A 322 25.72 -28.23 -1.61
N THR A 323 26.95 -28.77 -1.81
CA THR A 323 27.42 -29.16 -3.16
C THR A 323 26.80 -30.49 -3.64
N TYR A 324 26.78 -30.68 -4.97
CA TYR A 324 26.32 -31.95 -5.57
C TYR A 324 27.08 -33.18 -5.03
N TRP A 325 28.37 -33.02 -4.68
CA TRP A 325 29.20 -34.09 -4.11
C TRP A 325 28.73 -34.48 -2.71
N ALA A 326 28.30 -33.54 -1.89
CA ALA A 326 27.73 -33.83 -0.60
C ALA A 326 26.39 -34.55 -0.71
N TRP A 327 25.55 -34.16 -1.64
CA TRP A 327 24.30 -34.88 -1.93
C TRP A 327 24.53 -36.33 -2.36
N LEU A 328 25.52 -36.57 -3.25
CA LEU A 328 25.94 -37.92 -3.63
C LEU A 328 26.38 -38.71 -2.40
N PHE A 329 27.21 -38.10 -1.52
CA PHE A 329 27.66 -38.71 -0.29
C PHE A 329 26.49 -39.09 0.63
N TYR A 330 25.49 -38.22 0.81
CA TYR A 330 24.29 -38.51 1.60
C TYR A 330 23.50 -39.67 1.05
N ILE A 331 23.31 -39.74 -0.26
CA ILE A 331 22.64 -40.85 -0.93
C ILE A 331 23.39 -42.18 -0.67
N VAL A 332 24.71 -42.21 -0.86
CA VAL A 332 25.54 -43.39 -0.61
C VAL A 332 25.42 -43.83 0.85
N MET A 333 25.56 -42.90 1.80
CA MET A 333 25.40 -43.19 3.22
C MET A 333 24.01 -43.73 3.58
N PHE A 334 22.96 -43.18 2.99
CA PHE A 334 21.59 -43.66 3.18
C PHE A 334 21.40 -45.09 2.67
N VAL A 335 21.91 -45.40 1.47
CA VAL A 335 21.87 -46.74 0.89
C VAL A 335 22.64 -47.73 1.77
N LEU A 336 23.83 -47.34 2.23
CA LEU A 336 24.64 -48.20 3.11
C LEU A 336 23.93 -48.47 4.45
N PHE A 337 23.35 -47.44 5.03
CA PHE A 337 22.60 -47.57 6.29
C PHE A 337 21.36 -48.46 6.14
N THR A 338 20.60 -48.30 5.07
CA THR A 338 19.44 -49.14 4.78
C THR A 338 19.85 -50.59 4.51
N THR A 339 20.97 -50.83 3.81
CA THR A 339 21.52 -52.14 3.55
C THR A 339 21.91 -52.85 4.88
N ILE A 340 22.55 -52.13 5.79
CA ILE A 340 22.90 -52.65 7.12
C ILE A 340 21.67 -53.04 7.91
N ILE A 341 20.64 -52.17 7.90
CA ILE A 341 19.35 -52.49 8.59
C ILE A 341 18.72 -53.74 8.01
N VAL A 342 18.63 -53.85 6.68
CA VAL A 342 18.06 -55.04 6.03
C VAL A 342 18.87 -56.26 6.36
N TYR A 343 20.22 -56.19 6.38
CA TYR A 343 21.08 -57.28 6.77
C TYR A 343 20.85 -57.74 8.22
N ILE A 344 20.72 -56.81 9.16
CA ILE A 344 20.43 -57.12 10.57
C ILE A 344 19.06 -57.76 10.71
N LEU A 345 18.05 -57.24 10.04
CA LEU A 345 16.69 -57.85 10.06
C LEU A 345 16.69 -59.26 9.49
N PHE A 346 17.42 -59.48 8.37
CA PHE A 346 17.57 -60.78 7.78
C PHE A 346 18.32 -61.75 8.70
N TYR A 347 19.36 -61.29 9.37
CA TYR A 347 20.10 -62.08 10.34
C TYR A 347 19.24 -62.49 11.56
N ILE A 348 18.45 -61.56 12.10
CA ILE A 348 17.49 -61.82 13.18
C ILE A 348 16.42 -62.83 12.74
N TYR A 349 15.88 -62.65 11.51
CA TYR A 349 14.92 -63.56 10.94
C TYR A 349 15.49 -65.01 10.81
N ARG A 350 16.73 -65.14 10.32
CA ARG A 350 17.43 -66.42 10.20
C ARG A 350 17.66 -67.07 11.57
N LEU A 351 18.09 -66.30 12.57
CA LEU A 351 18.24 -66.79 13.93
C LEU A 351 16.91 -67.31 14.52
N ARG A 352 15.83 -66.56 14.37
CA ARG A 352 14.51 -67.00 14.85
C ARG A 352 14.08 -68.28 14.17
N HIS A 353 14.25 -68.38 12.88
CA HIS A 353 13.90 -69.60 12.17
C HIS A 353 14.72 -70.80 12.60
N GLN A 354 16.02 -70.68 12.93
CA GLN A 354 16.80 -71.75 13.49
C GLN A 354 16.32 -72.15 14.89
N VAL A 355 15.97 -71.23 15.75
CA VAL A 355 15.43 -71.52 17.09
C VAL A 355 14.07 -72.25 17.00
N ASP A 356 13.20 -71.80 16.09
CA ASP A 356 11.89 -72.47 15.87
C ASP A 356 12.06 -73.94 15.38
N LEU A 357 13.06 -74.16 14.49
CA LEU A 357 13.39 -75.49 13.98
C LEU A 357 13.92 -76.42 15.07
N GLU A 358 14.86 -75.92 15.92
CA GLU A 358 15.37 -76.61 17.05
C GLU A 358 14.28 -77.00 18.11
N GLN A 359 13.39 -76.05 18.38
CA GLN A 359 12.23 -76.25 19.25
C GLN A 359 11.30 -77.31 18.69
N HIS A 360 11.04 -77.28 17.39
CA HIS A 360 10.19 -78.26 16.72
C HIS A 360 10.80 -79.65 16.77
N LEU A 361 12.12 -79.73 16.49
CA LEU A 361 12.86 -81.01 16.62
C LEU A 361 12.88 -81.52 18.06
N SER A 362 13.06 -80.63 19.03
CA SER A 362 13.02 -80.99 20.47
C SER A 362 11.63 -81.53 20.89
N ASN A 363 10.55 -80.88 20.41
CA ASN A 363 9.20 -81.27 20.67
C ASN A 363 8.86 -82.70 20.05
N ILE A 364 9.35 -82.94 18.82
CA ILE A 364 9.20 -84.26 18.18
C ILE A 364 9.96 -85.32 19.01
N LYS A 365 11.19 -85.08 19.43
CA LYS A 365 11.93 -86.00 20.29
C LYS A 365 11.22 -86.27 21.60
N LEU A 366 10.72 -85.25 22.27
CA LEU A 366 9.97 -85.39 23.52
C LEU A 366 8.68 -86.24 23.32
N ARG A 367 7.89 -86.02 22.26
CA ARG A 367 6.75 -86.83 21.90
C ARG A 367 7.16 -88.26 21.65
N PHE A 368 8.17 -88.48 20.84
CA PHE A 368 8.68 -89.83 20.53
C PHE A 368 9.08 -90.59 21.83
N PHE A 369 9.81 -89.99 22.76
CA PHE A 369 10.14 -90.59 24.03
C PHE A 369 8.92 -90.83 24.91
N THR A 370 7.95 -89.92 24.90
CA THR A 370 6.71 -90.09 25.67
C THR A 370 5.89 -91.26 25.15
N ASP A 371 5.73 -91.35 23.80
CA ASP A 371 4.97 -92.43 23.14
C ASP A 371 5.64 -93.80 23.34
N ILE A 372 6.98 -93.87 23.17
CA ILE A 372 7.72 -95.11 23.48
C ILE A 372 7.60 -95.49 24.96
N SER A 373 7.68 -94.52 25.87
CA SER A 373 7.50 -94.82 27.31
C SER A 373 6.12 -95.32 27.62
N HIS A 374 5.09 -94.86 26.97
CA HIS A 374 3.74 -95.35 27.08
C HIS A 374 3.58 -96.77 26.49
N GLU A 375 4.14 -96.98 25.27
CA GLU A 375 4.06 -98.31 24.63
C GLU A 375 4.89 -99.36 25.35
N LEU A 376 5.97 -99.02 25.98
CA LEU A 376 6.79 -99.90 26.81
C LEU A 376 6.15 -100.19 28.18
N ARG A 377 5.42 -99.24 28.75
CA ARG A 377 4.76 -99.40 30.05
C ARG A 377 3.63 -100.47 29.99
N THR A 378 2.88 -100.50 28.88
CA THR A 378 1.78 -101.41 28.71
C THR A 378 2.18 -102.91 28.76
N PRO A 379 3.19 -103.39 28.04
CA PRO A 379 3.65 -104.76 28.15
C PRO A 379 4.38 -105.04 29.46
N LEU A 380 5.13 -104.04 30.03
CA LEU A 380 5.82 -104.23 31.33
C LEU A 380 4.83 -104.36 32.49
N THR A 381 3.72 -103.66 32.49
CA THR A 381 2.63 -103.85 33.50
C THR A 381 1.93 -105.18 33.36
N LEU A 382 1.81 -105.74 32.13
CA LEU A 382 1.28 -107.08 31.92
C LEU A 382 2.24 -108.17 32.37
N ILE A 383 3.56 -107.99 32.37
CA ILE A 383 4.55 -108.95 32.83
C ILE A 383 4.76 -108.85 34.34
N SER A 384 4.54 -107.67 34.95
CA SER A 384 4.76 -107.52 36.41
C SER A 384 3.50 -107.66 37.28
N SER A 385 2.39 -108.12 36.70
CA SER A 385 1.19 -108.52 37.49
C SER A 385 1.39 -109.98 37.99
N PRO A 386 1.70 -110.18 39.23
CA PRO A 386 1.77 -111.52 39.77
C PRO A 386 0.38 -112.05 39.94
N VAL A 387 0.24 -113.36 39.65
CA VAL A 387 -0.88 -114.22 39.99
C VAL A 387 -1.32 -114.09 41.42
#